data_29f9f1739e3caaffadc4646b67552a47
#
_entry.id   29f9f1739e3caaffadc4646b67552a47
#
_cell.length_a   1.000
_cell.length_b   1.000
_cell.length_c   1.000
_cell.angle_alpha   90.00
_cell.angle_beta   90.00
_cell.angle_gamma   90.00
#
_symmetry.space_group_name_H-M   'P 1'
#
loop_
_entity.id
_entity.type
_entity.pdbx_description
1 polymer ?
#
loop_
_entity_poly.entity_id
_entity_poly.type
_entity_poly.pdbx_seq_one_letter_code
_entity_poly.pdbx_strand_id
1 'polypeptide(L)'
;MKDSSVLDDLMLSVSGSVLNTDLGIDDYYMYQSSYDQANGAWWGWADGNQSHATEARRGNNSDLSFIKRKEISVGLRGSLWNKMLTFDASFFKNSLEGMLVQPSNSYPNYFVSYWPESTLLPYVNYNNSTRTGFDLALNFNKKMGEVDFNLGVNATYYTNENTKVDELYEDAYRYRKGKPTDGMWGLQAEGFYNNEEEIQNSGITSSFGELKPGDLKYVDQNGDKIIDEKDEVYLGERYGWQGTPLTVGLNLTLKWKNFTLFALGTGYWGASAFMSGDYYWVYGDKKYSEVVRGRWTPETAETATYPRLTTQTDNHNYRNSDFWMYKTNRFNLSRLQLTYDLPKQWLGNSFVRSFSVYAYASNLLTISKEREKLELNTGAAPQTRFYNIGFKIGF
;
A
#
# COMPACT_ATOMS: atom_id res chain seq x y z
N MET A 1 10.35 -44.00 -3.43
CA MET A 1 10.60 -43.02 -4.50
C MET A 1 11.96 -43.17 -5.19
N LYS A 2 12.71 -44.24 -4.93
CA LYS A 2 14.07 -44.44 -5.50
C LYS A 2 14.14 -44.73 -7.01
N ASP A 3 12.98 -44.96 -7.67
CA ASP A 3 12.94 -45.36 -9.09
C ASP A 3 12.08 -44.43 -9.99
N SER A 4 11.77 -43.22 -9.53
CA SER A 4 11.06 -42.24 -10.36
C SER A 4 12.06 -41.39 -11.15
N SER A 5 12.03 -41.50 -12.47
CA SER A 5 12.83 -40.62 -13.36
C SER A 5 12.36 -39.15 -13.40
N VAL A 6 11.27 -38.87 -12.71
CA VAL A 6 10.61 -37.56 -12.73
C VAL A 6 10.78 -36.82 -11.41
N LEU A 7 10.55 -37.48 -10.28
CA LEU A 7 10.60 -36.87 -8.94
C LEU A 7 11.93 -37.21 -8.25
N ASP A 8 12.77 -36.23 -7.97
CA ASP A 8 14.05 -36.44 -7.30
C ASP A 8 13.93 -36.37 -5.79
N ASP A 9 13.23 -35.36 -5.28
CA ASP A 9 12.93 -35.19 -3.86
C ASP A 9 11.58 -34.51 -3.66
N LEU A 10 10.97 -34.73 -2.51
CA LEU A 10 9.73 -34.09 -2.08
C LEU A 10 9.71 -33.97 -0.56
N MET A 11 9.45 -32.79 -0.06
CA MET A 11 9.33 -32.49 1.36
C MET A 11 8.03 -31.75 1.63
N LEU A 12 7.24 -32.29 2.57
CA LEU A 12 6.09 -31.61 3.14
C LEU A 12 6.49 -31.04 4.50
N SER A 13 6.16 -29.78 4.75
CA SER A 13 6.38 -29.13 6.03
C SER A 13 5.07 -28.54 6.56
N VAL A 14 4.87 -28.67 7.87
CA VAL A 14 3.77 -28.02 8.58
C VAL A 14 4.37 -27.31 9.78
N SER A 15 4.07 -26.04 9.94
CA SER A 15 4.55 -25.25 11.06
C SER A 15 3.41 -24.46 11.70
N GLY A 16 3.54 -24.24 13.01
CA GLY A 16 2.66 -23.37 13.78
C GLY A 16 3.50 -22.55 14.76
N SER A 17 3.21 -21.28 14.87
CA SER A 17 3.91 -20.39 15.82
C SER A 17 2.94 -19.43 16.50
N VAL A 18 3.31 -19.05 17.74
CA VAL A 18 2.67 -17.96 18.47
C VAL A 18 3.79 -17.04 18.95
N LEU A 19 3.76 -15.80 18.54
CA LEU A 19 4.72 -14.77 18.90
C LEU A 19 4.00 -13.63 19.62
N ASN A 20 4.61 -13.13 20.68
CA ASN A 20 4.21 -11.86 21.25
C ASN A 20 5.03 -10.76 20.56
N THR A 21 4.37 -9.68 20.15
CA THR A 21 5.01 -8.55 19.49
C THR A 21 4.66 -7.25 20.21
N ASP A 22 5.60 -6.33 20.20
CA ASP A 22 5.49 -4.97 20.68
C ASP A 22 4.95 -3.98 19.64
N LEU A 23 4.41 -4.48 18.55
CA LEU A 23 3.79 -3.64 17.51
C LEU A 23 2.73 -2.70 18.12
N GLY A 24 2.86 -1.39 17.88
CA GLY A 24 1.98 -0.37 18.45
C GLY A 24 2.22 -0.05 19.93
N ILE A 25 3.34 -0.53 20.51
CA ILE A 25 3.84 -0.06 21.80
C ILE A 25 4.83 1.07 21.54
N ASP A 26 4.31 2.29 21.50
CA ASP A 26 5.08 3.47 21.08
C ASP A 26 5.64 4.27 22.26
N ASP A 27 5.26 3.90 23.50
CA ASP A 27 5.64 4.61 24.72
C ASP A 27 5.87 3.64 25.89
N TYR A 28 6.60 4.10 26.91
CA TYR A 28 6.79 3.36 28.15
C TYR A 28 5.53 3.40 29.03
N TYR A 29 5.31 2.34 29.78
CA TYR A 29 4.24 2.27 30.80
C TYR A 29 2.82 2.55 30.24
N MET A 30 2.52 2.15 29.02
CA MET A 30 1.21 2.36 28.38
C MET A 30 0.02 1.81 29.20
N TYR A 31 0.28 0.89 30.12
CA TYR A 31 -0.70 0.36 31.05
C TYR A 31 -1.05 1.31 32.21
N GLN A 32 -0.27 2.38 32.40
CA GLN A 32 -0.53 3.39 33.43
C GLN A 32 -1.20 4.63 32.83
N SER A 33 -1.98 5.33 33.66
CA SER A 33 -2.48 6.65 33.29
C SER A 33 -1.32 7.63 33.07
N SER A 34 -1.49 8.52 32.11
CA SER A 34 -0.50 9.54 31.76
C SER A 34 -1.17 10.91 31.70
N TYR A 35 -0.43 11.91 32.15
CA TYR A 35 -0.90 13.30 32.22
C TYR A 35 0.21 14.22 31.73
N ASP A 36 -0.16 15.24 30.96
CA ASP A 36 0.72 16.29 30.50
C ASP A 36 0.24 17.65 30.96
N GLN A 37 1.10 18.66 30.88
CA GLN A 37 0.70 20.04 31.10
C GLN A 37 -0.14 20.51 29.91
N ALA A 38 -1.32 21.07 30.19
CA ALA A 38 -2.25 21.47 29.13
C ALA A 38 -1.73 22.65 28.31
N ASN A 39 -1.85 22.54 27.00
CA ASN A 39 -1.59 23.62 26.05
C ASN A 39 -2.83 24.50 25.89
N GLY A 40 -2.88 25.65 26.57
CA GLY A 40 -3.93 26.63 26.39
C GLY A 40 -4.98 26.73 27.49
N ALA A 41 -4.97 25.86 28.50
CA ALA A 41 -5.75 26.04 29.70
C ALA A 41 -4.87 26.64 30.83
N TRP A 42 -5.08 27.90 31.13
CA TRP A 42 -4.34 28.64 32.12
C TRP A 42 -5.26 29.05 33.26
N TRP A 43 -4.80 28.87 34.48
CA TRP A 43 -5.47 29.38 35.67
C TRP A 43 -4.67 30.56 36.18
N GLY A 44 -5.28 31.75 36.20
CA GLY A 44 -4.66 32.92 36.78
C GLY A 44 -5.11 33.14 38.23
N TRP A 45 -4.17 33.47 39.08
CA TRP A 45 -4.43 33.90 40.44
C TRP A 45 -4.48 35.44 40.53
N ALA A 46 -5.08 35.98 41.57
CA ALA A 46 -5.19 37.41 41.75
C ALA A 46 -3.84 38.14 41.84
N ASP A 47 -2.76 37.42 42.15
CA ASP A 47 -1.38 37.92 42.22
C ASP A 47 -0.65 37.97 40.88
N GLY A 48 -1.32 37.58 39.79
CA GLY A 48 -0.75 37.55 38.42
C GLY A 48 0.02 36.27 38.08
N ASN A 49 0.16 35.31 39.00
CA ASN A 49 0.75 34.04 38.69
C ASN A 49 -0.23 33.17 37.88
N GLN A 50 0.29 32.46 36.89
CA GLN A 50 -0.49 31.56 36.04
C GLN A 50 0.01 30.13 36.20
N SER A 51 -0.91 29.19 36.25
CA SER A 51 -0.63 27.76 36.29
C SER A 51 -1.29 27.08 35.09
N HIS A 52 -0.61 26.17 34.45
CA HIS A 52 -1.18 25.35 33.40
C HIS A 52 -2.13 24.31 34.03
N ALA A 53 -3.21 24.03 33.34
CA ALA A 53 -4.03 22.87 33.64
C ALA A 53 -3.29 21.57 33.28
N THR A 54 -3.81 20.45 33.74
CA THR A 54 -3.32 19.11 33.40
C THR A 54 -4.26 18.46 32.41
N GLU A 55 -3.73 17.87 31.39
CA GLU A 55 -4.46 17.06 30.39
C GLU A 55 -4.19 15.58 30.63
N ALA A 56 -5.23 14.76 30.70
CA ALA A 56 -5.09 13.31 30.68
C ALA A 56 -4.80 12.85 29.22
N ARG A 57 -3.82 11.95 29.09
CA ARG A 57 -3.46 11.39 27.77
C ARG A 57 -3.95 9.96 27.61
N ARG A 58 -4.16 9.26 28.72
CA ARG A 58 -4.70 7.90 28.73
C ARG A 58 -5.17 7.50 30.13
N GLY A 59 -6.12 6.57 30.17
CA GLY A 59 -6.51 5.88 31.38
C GLY A 59 -5.59 4.72 31.73
N ASN A 60 -5.80 4.14 32.91
CA ASN A 60 -5.06 2.98 33.41
C ASN A 60 -5.68 1.67 32.89
N ASN A 61 -4.84 0.71 32.49
CA ASN A 61 -5.23 -0.67 32.20
C ASN A 61 -4.11 -1.64 32.58
N SER A 62 -4.23 -2.25 33.76
CA SER A 62 -3.24 -3.23 34.27
C SER A 62 -3.20 -4.53 33.46
N ASP A 63 -4.24 -4.83 32.69
CA ASP A 63 -4.38 -6.07 31.90
C ASP A 63 -3.80 -5.93 30.49
N LEU A 64 -3.22 -4.78 30.18
CA LEU A 64 -2.58 -4.54 28.88
C LEU A 64 -1.46 -5.54 28.64
N SER A 65 -1.47 -6.16 27.46
CA SER A 65 -0.49 -7.19 27.08
C SER A 65 0.04 -6.97 25.67
N PHE A 66 1.05 -7.77 25.31
CA PHE A 66 1.57 -7.79 23.94
C PHE A 66 0.51 -8.29 22.94
N ILE A 67 0.59 -7.78 21.72
CA ILE A 67 -0.17 -8.30 20.58
C ILE A 67 0.31 -9.70 20.27
N LYS A 68 -0.61 -10.62 20.03
CA LYS A 68 -0.31 -12.02 19.67
C LYS A 68 -0.37 -12.19 18.15
N ARG A 69 0.74 -12.62 17.57
CA ARG A 69 0.80 -13.10 16.21
C ARG A 69 0.77 -14.62 16.21
N LYS A 70 -0.27 -15.19 15.62
CA LYS A 70 -0.42 -16.64 15.42
C LYS A 70 -0.25 -16.94 13.94
N GLU A 71 0.55 -17.95 13.61
CA GLU A 71 0.79 -18.34 12.23
C GLU A 71 0.69 -19.85 12.08
N ILE A 72 0.03 -20.30 11.02
CA ILE A 72 0.03 -21.66 10.54
C ILE A 72 0.49 -21.63 9.08
N SER A 73 1.45 -22.49 8.74
CA SER A 73 1.96 -22.62 7.40
C SER A 73 2.09 -24.10 7.00
N VAL A 74 1.72 -24.38 5.75
CA VAL A 74 1.91 -25.70 5.12
C VAL A 74 2.72 -25.50 3.85
N GLY A 75 3.87 -26.12 3.77
CA GLY A 75 4.81 -25.96 2.66
C GLY A 75 5.08 -27.29 1.95
N LEU A 76 5.23 -27.23 0.64
CA LEU A 76 5.62 -28.31 -0.23
C LEU A 76 6.84 -27.86 -1.05
N ARG A 77 7.96 -28.55 -0.87
CA ARG A 77 9.21 -28.33 -1.61
C ARG A 77 9.62 -29.60 -2.31
N GLY A 78 10.15 -29.47 -3.51
CA GLY A 78 10.67 -30.63 -4.23
C GLY A 78 11.49 -30.26 -5.46
N SER A 79 12.00 -31.30 -6.11
CA SER A 79 12.72 -31.17 -7.36
C SER A 79 12.34 -32.28 -8.34
N LEU A 80 12.40 -31.95 -9.62
CA LEU A 80 12.01 -32.82 -10.73
C LEU A 80 13.11 -32.87 -11.78
N TRP A 81 13.22 -34.01 -12.49
CA TRP A 81 14.07 -34.22 -13.65
C TRP A 81 15.56 -33.91 -13.38
N ASN A 82 16.16 -34.56 -12.39
CA ASN A 82 17.53 -34.31 -11.94
C ASN A 82 17.78 -32.85 -11.57
N LYS A 83 16.87 -32.28 -10.78
CA LYS A 83 16.89 -30.90 -10.31
C LYS A 83 16.82 -29.85 -11.42
N MET A 84 16.33 -30.26 -12.61
CA MET A 84 16.08 -29.30 -13.68
C MET A 84 14.98 -28.30 -13.30
N LEU A 85 13.95 -28.75 -12.61
CA LEU A 85 12.94 -27.89 -11.98
C LEU A 85 12.95 -28.09 -10.47
N THR A 86 13.09 -27.01 -9.72
CA THR A 86 12.86 -26.97 -8.28
C THR A 86 11.68 -26.09 -7.97
N PHE A 87 10.87 -26.48 -7.00
CA PHE A 87 9.72 -25.73 -6.55
C PHE A 87 9.65 -25.66 -5.02
N ASP A 88 9.16 -24.54 -4.54
CA ASP A 88 8.82 -24.31 -3.14
C ASP A 88 7.49 -23.57 -3.11
N ALA A 89 6.46 -24.18 -2.57
CA ALA A 89 5.13 -23.60 -2.46
C ALA A 89 4.67 -23.68 -1.01
N SER A 90 4.19 -22.60 -0.46
CA SER A 90 3.63 -22.59 0.89
C SER A 90 2.31 -21.84 0.94
N PHE A 91 1.39 -22.36 1.72
CA PHE A 91 0.18 -21.67 2.14
C PHE A 91 0.33 -21.25 3.58
N PHE A 92 -0.09 -20.03 3.90
CA PHE A 92 -0.03 -19.49 5.25
C PHE A 92 -1.32 -18.78 5.67
N LYS A 93 -1.61 -18.87 6.96
CA LYS A 93 -2.61 -18.05 7.63
C LYS A 93 -1.97 -17.42 8.86
N ASN A 94 -2.02 -16.11 8.93
CA ASN A 94 -1.43 -15.29 9.98
C ASN A 94 -2.53 -14.44 10.61
N SER A 95 -2.64 -14.47 11.93
CA SER A 95 -3.61 -13.66 12.67
C SER A 95 -2.88 -12.76 13.66
N LEU A 96 -3.22 -11.48 13.68
CA LEU A 96 -2.84 -10.53 14.72
C LEU A 96 -4.03 -10.34 15.63
N GLU A 97 -3.86 -10.67 16.92
CA GLU A 97 -4.90 -10.59 17.92
C GLU A 97 -4.52 -9.63 19.03
N GLY A 98 -5.47 -8.81 19.44
CA GLY A 98 -5.28 -7.86 20.53
C GLY A 98 -4.44 -6.65 20.14
N MET A 99 -4.58 -6.13 18.92
CA MET A 99 -3.97 -4.85 18.53
C MET A 99 -4.52 -3.74 19.44
N LEU A 100 -3.62 -2.85 19.83
CA LEU A 100 -3.93 -1.80 20.80
C LEU A 100 -4.84 -0.74 20.20
N VAL A 101 -5.84 -0.34 20.95
CA VAL A 101 -6.77 0.74 20.63
C VAL A 101 -7.22 1.45 21.91
N GLN A 102 -7.51 2.74 21.80
CA GLN A 102 -8.28 3.47 22.81
C GLN A 102 -9.75 3.40 22.40
N PRO A 103 -10.59 2.57 23.07
CA PRO A 103 -11.91 2.19 22.55
C PRO A 103 -12.95 3.28 22.81
N SER A 104 -12.99 4.30 21.97
CA SER A 104 -13.94 5.44 22.09
C SER A 104 -15.40 5.02 22.02
N ASN A 105 -15.70 3.91 21.31
CA ASN A 105 -17.07 3.44 21.15
C ASN A 105 -17.58 2.60 22.35
N SER A 106 -16.67 2.13 23.21
CA SER A 106 -17.01 1.33 24.39
C SER A 106 -17.14 2.16 25.67
N TYR A 107 -16.80 3.43 25.63
CA TYR A 107 -16.81 4.34 26.77
C TYR A 107 -17.75 5.53 26.51
N PRO A 108 -18.36 6.10 27.57
CA PRO A 108 -19.12 7.33 27.45
C PRO A 108 -18.29 8.48 26.89
N ASN A 109 -18.92 9.37 26.12
CA ASN A 109 -18.23 10.48 25.44
C ASN A 109 -17.52 11.46 26.41
N TYR A 110 -17.95 11.54 27.68
CA TYR A 110 -17.29 12.40 28.65
C TYR A 110 -15.91 11.89 29.12
N PHE A 111 -15.47 10.70 28.69
CA PHE A 111 -14.10 10.23 28.87
C PHE A 111 -13.11 10.95 27.93
N VAL A 112 -13.59 11.67 26.96
CA VAL A 112 -12.80 12.49 26.04
C VAL A 112 -13.34 13.92 26.08
N SER A 113 -12.46 14.90 26.24
CA SER A 113 -12.80 16.31 26.14
C SER A 113 -12.03 16.94 24.97
N TYR A 114 -12.70 17.88 24.28
CA TYR A 114 -12.10 18.56 23.14
C TYR A 114 -11.34 19.82 23.52
N TRP A 115 -11.67 20.38 24.67
CA TRP A 115 -10.94 21.53 25.16
C TRP A 115 -11.01 21.65 26.70
N PRO A 116 -9.84 21.65 27.39
CA PRO A 116 -8.54 21.20 26.88
C PRO A 116 -8.62 19.76 26.38
N GLU A 117 -7.86 19.45 25.32
CA GLU A 117 -7.85 18.09 24.75
C GLU A 117 -7.37 17.09 25.79
N SER A 118 -8.22 16.19 26.19
CA SER A 118 -7.92 15.24 27.24
C SER A 118 -8.68 13.93 27.01
N THR A 119 -8.04 12.81 27.28
CA THR A 119 -8.68 11.50 27.21
C THR A 119 -8.34 10.64 28.41
N LEU A 120 -9.36 10.04 29.02
CA LEU A 120 -9.26 9.04 30.08
C LEU A 120 -9.37 7.61 29.54
N LEU A 121 -9.46 7.44 28.21
CA LEU A 121 -9.57 6.13 27.58
C LEU A 121 -8.26 5.33 27.79
N PRO A 122 -8.34 4.13 28.36
CA PRO A 122 -7.17 3.26 28.46
C PRO A 122 -6.88 2.65 27.08
N TYR A 123 -5.62 2.23 26.86
CA TYR A 123 -5.34 1.28 25.79
C TYR A 123 -5.84 -0.10 26.17
N VAL A 124 -6.45 -0.78 25.22
CA VAL A 124 -6.92 -2.15 25.38
C VAL A 124 -6.47 -3.02 24.21
N ASN A 125 -6.27 -4.31 24.44
CA ASN A 125 -6.01 -5.31 23.40
C ASN A 125 -7.33 -5.75 22.79
N TYR A 126 -7.75 -5.10 21.71
CA TYR A 126 -9.10 -5.32 21.16
C TYR A 126 -9.15 -5.70 19.68
N ASN A 127 -8.51 -4.93 18.79
CA ASN A 127 -8.64 -5.14 17.36
C ASN A 127 -7.90 -6.39 16.89
N ASN A 128 -8.46 -7.09 15.91
CA ASN A 128 -7.87 -8.27 15.32
C ASN A 128 -7.90 -8.21 13.80
N SER A 129 -6.87 -8.77 13.17
CA SER A 129 -6.83 -8.93 11.72
C SER A 129 -6.27 -10.30 11.33
N THR A 130 -6.59 -10.73 10.13
CA THR A 130 -6.08 -11.98 9.57
C THR A 130 -5.52 -11.74 8.18
N ARG A 131 -4.39 -12.40 7.86
CA ARG A 131 -3.80 -12.45 6.53
C ARG A 131 -3.69 -13.90 6.10
N THR A 132 -4.20 -14.23 4.91
CA THR A 132 -4.14 -15.56 4.33
C THR A 132 -3.54 -15.47 2.94
N GLY A 133 -2.63 -16.36 2.61
CA GLY A 133 -1.96 -16.28 1.32
C GLY A 133 -1.15 -17.51 0.96
N PHE A 134 -0.44 -17.40 -0.15
CA PHE A 134 0.52 -18.39 -0.59
C PHE A 134 1.79 -17.74 -1.13
N ASP A 135 2.90 -18.45 -0.99
CA ASP A 135 4.18 -18.14 -1.60
C ASP A 135 4.52 -19.27 -2.57
N LEU A 136 5.12 -18.92 -3.70
CA LEU A 136 5.59 -19.84 -4.73
C LEU A 136 6.97 -19.41 -5.20
N ALA A 137 7.91 -20.36 -5.23
CA ALA A 137 9.19 -20.19 -5.89
C ALA A 137 9.41 -21.36 -6.86
N LEU A 138 9.71 -21.04 -8.11
CA LEU A 138 10.05 -21.99 -9.16
C LEU A 138 11.42 -21.62 -9.72
N ASN A 139 12.32 -22.61 -9.85
CA ASN A 139 13.58 -22.43 -10.57
C ASN A 139 13.73 -23.54 -11.60
N PHE A 140 13.93 -23.12 -12.84
CA PHE A 140 14.17 -24.00 -13.95
C PHE A 140 15.57 -23.80 -14.49
N ASN A 141 16.37 -24.88 -14.51
CA ASN A 141 17.76 -24.90 -14.95
C ASN A 141 17.95 -25.95 -16.02
N LYS A 142 18.39 -25.57 -17.20
CA LYS A 142 18.63 -26.50 -18.30
C LYS A 142 19.77 -26.04 -19.17
N LYS A 143 20.64 -26.98 -19.51
CA LYS A 143 21.64 -26.77 -20.56
C LYS A 143 21.03 -27.17 -21.91
N MET A 144 20.95 -26.21 -22.83
CA MET A 144 20.43 -26.38 -24.19
C MET A 144 21.58 -26.14 -25.19
N GLY A 145 22.23 -27.23 -25.60
CA GLY A 145 23.45 -27.12 -26.42
C GLY A 145 24.57 -26.38 -25.70
N GLU A 146 25.01 -25.23 -26.23
CA GLU A 146 26.01 -24.35 -25.62
C GLU A 146 25.44 -23.30 -24.67
N VAL A 147 24.13 -23.23 -24.50
CA VAL A 147 23.46 -22.24 -23.67
C VAL A 147 23.05 -22.87 -22.34
N ASP A 148 23.53 -22.29 -21.22
CA ASP A 148 23.00 -22.55 -19.90
C ASP A 148 21.83 -21.58 -19.63
N PHE A 149 20.63 -22.14 -19.49
CA PHE A 149 19.39 -21.43 -19.23
C PHE A 149 18.98 -21.58 -17.77
N ASN A 150 18.76 -20.46 -17.08
CA ASN A 150 18.22 -20.42 -15.73
C ASN A 150 17.07 -19.41 -15.69
N LEU A 151 15.89 -19.85 -15.23
CA LEU A 151 14.70 -19.05 -15.04
C LEU A 151 14.18 -19.26 -13.63
N GLY A 152 14.14 -18.19 -12.84
CA GLY A 152 13.51 -18.17 -11.53
C GLY A 152 12.21 -17.33 -11.57
N VAL A 153 11.16 -17.85 -10.96
CA VAL A 153 9.88 -17.16 -10.77
C VAL A 153 9.50 -17.26 -9.31
N ASN A 154 9.23 -16.13 -8.68
CA ASN A 154 8.72 -16.07 -7.31
C ASN A 154 7.39 -15.33 -7.34
N ALA A 155 6.41 -15.80 -6.57
CA ALA A 155 5.12 -15.13 -6.43
C ALA A 155 4.67 -15.20 -4.98
N THR A 156 4.17 -14.09 -4.48
CA THR A 156 3.46 -14.00 -3.20
C THR A 156 2.09 -13.41 -3.47
N TYR A 157 1.05 -14.10 -3.01
CA TYR A 157 -0.31 -13.59 -3.02
C TYR A 157 -0.90 -13.66 -1.62
N TYR A 158 -1.58 -12.60 -1.21
CA TYR A 158 -2.31 -12.60 0.06
C TYR A 158 -3.56 -11.74 0.03
N THR A 159 -4.53 -12.16 0.84
CA THR A 159 -5.66 -11.37 1.27
C THR A 159 -5.52 -11.02 2.75
N ASN A 160 -6.14 -9.95 3.18
CA ASN A 160 -6.20 -9.56 4.57
C ASN A 160 -7.62 -9.12 4.93
N GLU A 161 -7.96 -9.18 6.21
CA GLU A 161 -9.29 -8.86 6.70
C GLU A 161 -9.22 -8.37 8.15
N ASN A 162 -10.00 -7.34 8.47
CA ASN A 162 -10.29 -6.95 9.84
C ASN A 162 -11.33 -7.92 10.42
N THR A 163 -10.94 -8.74 11.38
CA THR A 163 -11.86 -9.73 12.01
C THR A 163 -12.56 -9.18 13.24
N LYS A 164 -11.97 -8.16 13.89
CA LYS A 164 -12.55 -7.45 15.02
C LYS A 164 -12.02 -6.02 15.04
N VAL A 165 -12.91 -5.04 15.15
CA VAL A 165 -12.60 -3.60 15.20
C VAL A 165 -13.46 -2.93 16.25
N ASP A 166 -12.91 -1.93 16.95
CA ASP A 166 -13.68 -1.03 17.81
C ASP A 166 -14.36 0.04 16.95
N GLU A 167 -15.60 -0.20 16.58
CA GLU A 167 -16.37 0.65 15.68
C GLU A 167 -17.86 0.56 16.00
N LEU A 168 -18.56 1.70 15.87
CA LEU A 168 -20.00 1.81 16.04
C LEU A 168 -20.53 2.82 15.03
N TYR A 169 -21.27 2.34 14.06
CA TYR A 169 -21.90 3.16 13.03
C TYR A 169 -23.39 2.81 12.93
N GLU A 170 -24.21 3.80 12.58
CA GLU A 170 -25.61 3.59 12.26
C GLU A 170 -25.77 2.79 10.97
N ASP A 171 -24.89 3.08 9.99
CA ASP A 171 -24.95 2.52 8.66
C ASP A 171 -24.03 1.30 8.50
N ALA A 172 -24.61 0.19 8.03
CA ALA A 172 -23.90 -1.08 7.90
C ALA A 172 -22.74 -1.04 6.91
N TYR A 173 -22.80 -0.20 5.86
CA TYR A 173 -21.76 -0.09 4.85
C TYR A 173 -20.46 0.57 5.37
N ARG A 174 -20.51 1.30 6.48
CA ARG A 174 -19.36 1.97 7.09
C ARG A 174 -18.47 1.03 7.91
N TYR A 175 -18.97 -0.16 8.29
CA TYR A 175 -18.21 -1.10 9.10
C TYR A 175 -16.99 -1.64 8.34
N ARG A 176 -15.82 -1.56 8.98
CA ARG A 176 -14.53 -2.05 8.47
C ARG A 176 -14.31 -3.53 8.78
N LYS A 177 -15.01 -4.08 9.76
CA LYS A 177 -15.00 -5.53 10.04
C LYS A 177 -15.44 -6.29 8.79
N GLY A 178 -14.70 -7.35 8.42
CA GLY A 178 -14.93 -8.12 7.20
C GLY A 178 -14.37 -7.47 5.92
N LYS A 179 -13.71 -6.32 6.03
CA LYS A 179 -13.07 -5.64 4.90
C LYS A 179 -11.55 -5.71 5.03
N PRO A 180 -10.80 -5.57 3.91
CA PRO A 180 -9.35 -5.54 3.96
C PRO A 180 -8.81 -4.47 4.91
N THR A 181 -7.73 -4.78 5.62
CA THR A 181 -7.06 -3.81 6.53
C THR A 181 -6.49 -2.60 5.78
N ASP A 182 -6.15 -2.80 4.52
CA ASP A 182 -5.67 -1.79 3.56
C ASP A 182 -6.74 -1.44 2.51
N GLY A 183 -8.02 -1.63 2.84
CA GLY A 183 -9.15 -1.26 1.99
C GLY A 183 -9.20 0.25 1.71
N MET A 184 -9.52 0.61 0.48
CA MET A 184 -9.72 2.01 0.09
C MET A 184 -11.15 2.44 0.39
N TRP A 185 -11.28 3.56 1.08
CA TRP A 185 -12.55 4.15 1.52
C TRP A 185 -12.69 5.54 0.93
N GLY A 186 -13.89 5.93 0.60
CA GLY A 186 -14.19 7.23 0.03
C GLY A 186 -15.59 7.30 -0.54
N LEU A 187 -15.88 8.41 -1.22
CA LEU A 187 -17.17 8.68 -1.85
C LEU A 187 -17.25 7.98 -3.21
N GLN A 188 -18.47 7.61 -3.62
CA GLN A 188 -18.73 7.10 -4.96
C GLN A 188 -19.21 8.24 -5.86
N ALA A 189 -18.58 8.42 -7.04
CA ALA A 189 -18.89 9.46 -7.99
C ALA A 189 -19.75 8.93 -9.15
N GLU A 190 -20.78 9.68 -9.55
CA GLU A 190 -21.65 9.40 -10.69
C GLU A 190 -21.38 10.28 -11.90
N GLY A 191 -20.39 11.18 -11.83
CA GLY A 191 -20.07 12.15 -12.87
C GLY A 191 -20.05 13.58 -12.37
N PHE A 192 -20.47 14.53 -13.19
CA PHE A 192 -20.52 15.94 -12.85
C PHE A 192 -21.95 16.47 -12.89
N TYR A 193 -22.25 17.46 -12.04
CA TYR A 193 -23.45 18.25 -12.20
C TYR A 193 -23.36 19.12 -13.46
N ASN A 194 -24.36 19.04 -14.35
CA ASN A 194 -24.31 19.75 -15.64
C ASN A 194 -24.85 21.18 -15.56
N ASN A 195 -25.77 21.46 -14.65
CA ASN A 195 -26.39 22.77 -14.51
C ASN A 195 -27.00 22.97 -13.10
N GLU A 196 -27.40 24.19 -12.80
CA GLU A 196 -28.04 24.56 -11.52
C GLU A 196 -29.38 23.87 -11.29
N GLU A 197 -30.14 23.60 -12.35
CA GLU A 197 -31.44 22.95 -12.26
C GLU A 197 -31.29 21.50 -11.78
N GLU A 198 -30.26 20.79 -12.24
CA GLU A 198 -29.95 19.43 -11.77
C GLU A 198 -29.62 19.41 -10.28
N ILE A 199 -28.83 20.39 -9.80
CA ILE A 199 -28.49 20.53 -8.39
C ILE A 199 -29.74 20.79 -7.54
N GLN A 200 -30.56 21.76 -7.96
CA GLN A 200 -31.79 22.11 -7.25
C GLN A 200 -32.81 20.96 -7.19
N ASN A 201 -32.99 20.26 -8.32
CA ASN A 201 -33.92 19.14 -8.43
C ASN A 201 -33.49 17.91 -7.60
N SER A 202 -32.16 17.70 -7.41
CA SER A 202 -31.66 16.62 -6.56
C SER A 202 -32.00 16.85 -5.09
N GLY A 203 -32.10 18.11 -4.66
CA GLY A 203 -32.27 18.51 -3.28
C GLY A 203 -31.09 18.12 -2.38
N ILE A 204 -29.94 17.74 -3.00
CA ILE A 204 -28.70 17.36 -2.31
C ILE A 204 -27.90 18.61 -1.98
N THR A 205 -27.35 18.63 -0.78
CA THR A 205 -26.38 19.62 -0.31
C THR A 205 -25.07 18.93 0.02
N SER A 206 -24.02 19.69 0.30
CA SER A 206 -22.73 19.13 0.71
C SER A 206 -22.17 19.86 1.92
N SER A 207 -21.70 19.11 2.90
CA SER A 207 -20.97 19.65 4.05
C SER A 207 -19.57 20.15 3.67
N PHE A 208 -19.09 19.75 2.49
CA PHE A 208 -17.75 20.11 1.98
C PHE A 208 -17.72 21.39 1.15
N GLY A 209 -18.85 22.08 0.99
CA GLY A 209 -18.98 23.35 0.27
C GLY A 209 -20.21 23.44 -0.60
N GLU A 210 -20.48 24.64 -1.13
CA GLU A 210 -21.61 24.90 -2.02
C GLU A 210 -21.43 24.20 -3.37
N LEU A 211 -22.45 23.45 -3.79
CA LEU A 211 -22.46 22.74 -5.08
C LEU A 211 -22.68 23.72 -6.24
N LYS A 212 -21.93 23.51 -7.33
CA LYS A 212 -22.03 24.27 -8.58
C LYS A 212 -21.92 23.36 -9.78
N PRO A 213 -22.41 23.77 -10.97
CA PRO A 213 -22.21 23.03 -12.21
C PRO A 213 -20.73 22.74 -12.45
N GLY A 214 -20.42 21.49 -12.81
CA GLY A 214 -19.07 20.96 -12.95
C GLY A 214 -18.42 20.42 -11.68
N ASP A 215 -19.11 20.44 -10.56
CA ASP A 215 -18.71 19.70 -9.38
C ASP A 215 -19.04 18.20 -9.52
N LEU A 216 -18.26 17.35 -8.85
CA LEU A 216 -18.52 15.92 -8.80
C LEU A 216 -19.87 15.64 -8.15
N LYS A 217 -20.63 14.75 -8.75
CA LYS A 217 -21.88 14.24 -8.21
C LYS A 217 -21.57 12.97 -7.45
N TYR A 218 -21.70 13.02 -6.12
CA TYR A 218 -21.50 11.87 -5.25
C TYR A 218 -22.83 11.21 -4.89
N VAL A 219 -22.78 9.92 -4.62
CA VAL A 219 -23.91 9.13 -4.14
C VAL A 219 -24.15 9.44 -2.68
N ASP A 220 -25.39 9.85 -2.36
CA ASP A 220 -25.91 9.94 -1.00
C ASP A 220 -26.24 8.51 -0.52
N GLN A 221 -25.37 7.94 0.30
CA GLN A 221 -25.46 6.52 0.70
C GLN A 221 -26.51 6.28 1.78
N ASN A 222 -26.71 7.23 2.67
CA ASN A 222 -27.65 7.13 3.79
C ASN A 222 -29.02 7.74 3.49
N GLY A 223 -29.16 8.50 2.40
CA GLY A 223 -30.42 9.11 1.96
C GLY A 223 -30.84 10.35 2.74
N ASP A 224 -29.90 11.01 3.46
CA ASP A 224 -30.20 12.20 4.27
C ASP A 224 -30.11 13.50 3.45
N LYS A 225 -29.75 13.42 2.16
CA LYS A 225 -29.56 14.53 1.21
C LYS A 225 -28.40 15.47 1.52
N ILE A 226 -27.45 15.02 2.31
CA ILE A 226 -26.24 15.75 2.66
C ILE A 226 -25.04 14.89 2.33
N ILE A 227 -24.24 15.29 1.34
CA ILE A 227 -22.97 14.60 1.09
C ILE A 227 -21.99 15.01 2.17
N ASP A 228 -21.59 14.02 2.99
CA ASP A 228 -20.63 14.20 4.06
C ASP A 228 -19.75 12.94 4.26
N GLU A 229 -19.02 12.85 5.35
CA GLU A 229 -18.17 11.69 5.67
C GLU A 229 -18.96 10.41 5.98
N LYS A 230 -20.29 10.52 6.20
CA LYS A 230 -21.13 9.34 6.40
C LYS A 230 -21.40 8.60 5.10
N ASP A 231 -21.22 9.25 3.95
CA ASP A 231 -21.37 8.63 2.62
C ASP A 231 -20.11 7.88 2.16
N GLU A 232 -19.05 7.89 2.94
CA GLU A 232 -17.86 7.10 2.60
C GLU A 232 -18.12 5.61 2.71
N VAL A 233 -17.81 4.89 1.64
CA VAL A 233 -17.94 3.44 1.52
C VAL A 233 -16.63 2.76 1.20
N TYR A 234 -16.57 1.45 1.38
CA TYR A 234 -15.48 0.63 0.84
C TYR A 234 -15.57 0.59 -0.69
N LEU A 235 -14.56 1.16 -1.36
CA LEU A 235 -14.53 1.29 -2.83
C LEU A 235 -14.16 0.01 -3.58
N GLY A 236 -14.12 -1.14 -2.90
CA GLY A 236 -13.85 -2.43 -3.52
C GLY A 236 -12.36 -2.68 -3.84
N GLU A 237 -11.47 -1.78 -3.45
CA GLU A 237 -10.06 -1.80 -3.81
C GLU A 237 -9.14 -1.82 -2.59
N ARG A 238 -7.89 -2.25 -2.80
CA ARG A 238 -6.84 -2.26 -1.79
C ARG A 238 -5.78 -1.21 -2.11
N TYR A 239 -5.29 -0.55 -1.09
CA TYR A 239 -4.28 0.50 -1.22
C TYR A 239 -2.88 -0.08 -1.41
N GLY A 240 -2.19 0.32 -2.49
CA GLY A 240 -0.91 -0.27 -2.90
C GLY A 240 0.33 0.27 -2.20
N TRP A 241 0.19 1.21 -1.28
CA TRP A 241 1.35 1.84 -0.60
C TRP A 241 2.13 0.86 0.28
N GLN A 242 1.44 -0.02 0.98
CA GLN A 242 2.05 -0.98 1.93
C GLN A 242 2.29 -2.37 1.33
N GLY A 243 2.13 -2.52 0.04
CA GLY A 243 2.28 -3.77 -0.68
C GLY A 243 1.04 -4.14 -1.48
N THR A 244 1.25 -4.90 -2.53
CA THR A 244 0.17 -5.34 -3.41
C THR A 244 -0.29 -6.76 -3.05
N PRO A 245 -1.56 -7.10 -3.30
CA PRO A 245 -2.06 -8.46 -3.11
C PRO A 245 -1.22 -9.52 -3.80
N LEU A 246 -0.82 -9.27 -5.04
CA LEU A 246 0.04 -10.16 -5.81
C LEU A 246 1.35 -9.45 -6.18
N THR A 247 2.46 -10.04 -5.74
CA THR A 247 3.81 -9.64 -6.14
C THR A 247 4.48 -10.81 -6.85
N VAL A 248 5.08 -10.54 -8.02
CA VAL A 248 5.80 -11.54 -8.82
C VAL A 248 7.21 -11.04 -9.09
N GLY A 249 8.20 -11.88 -8.82
CA GLY A 249 9.58 -11.68 -9.23
C GLY A 249 9.94 -12.65 -10.35
N LEU A 250 10.65 -12.17 -11.34
CA LEU A 250 11.14 -12.98 -12.45
C LEU A 250 12.63 -12.68 -12.64
N ASN A 251 13.46 -13.73 -12.64
CA ASN A 251 14.86 -13.61 -12.98
C ASN A 251 15.21 -14.60 -14.09
N LEU A 252 15.94 -14.11 -15.08
CA LEU A 252 16.43 -14.88 -16.21
C LEU A 252 17.94 -14.74 -16.30
N THR A 253 18.66 -15.86 -16.37
CA THR A 253 20.08 -15.86 -16.68
C THR A 253 20.30 -16.79 -17.88
N LEU A 254 20.92 -16.24 -18.93
CA LEU A 254 21.36 -16.98 -20.11
C LEU A 254 22.88 -16.88 -20.18
N LYS A 255 23.55 -18.01 -20.18
CA LYS A 255 25.00 -18.04 -20.36
C LYS A 255 25.32 -18.80 -21.64
N TRP A 256 25.99 -18.11 -22.56
CA TRP A 256 26.48 -18.66 -23.81
C TRP A 256 27.91 -18.33 -24.01
N LYS A 257 28.75 -19.36 -23.99
CA LYS A 257 30.24 -19.21 -24.05
C LYS A 257 30.71 -18.22 -22.96
N ASN A 258 31.22 -17.09 -23.37
CA ASN A 258 31.75 -16.03 -22.52
C ASN A 258 30.73 -14.91 -22.22
N PHE A 259 29.52 -15.01 -22.79
CA PHE A 259 28.46 -14.02 -22.55
C PHE A 259 27.50 -14.50 -21.50
N THR A 260 27.12 -13.60 -20.59
CA THR A 260 26.03 -13.80 -19.63
C THR A 260 25.03 -12.66 -19.76
N LEU A 261 23.80 -13.00 -20.12
CA LEU A 261 22.66 -12.08 -20.07
C LEU A 261 21.88 -12.36 -18.79
N PHE A 262 21.65 -11.32 -17.99
CA PHE A 262 20.81 -11.36 -16.81
C PHE A 262 19.68 -10.36 -16.94
N ALA A 263 18.43 -10.77 -16.62
CA ALA A 263 17.27 -9.91 -16.57
C ALA A 263 16.52 -10.16 -15.25
N LEU A 264 16.10 -9.05 -14.61
CA LEU A 264 15.28 -9.07 -13.40
C LEU A 264 14.03 -8.26 -13.64
N GLY A 265 12.88 -8.88 -13.47
CA GLY A 265 11.57 -8.26 -13.54
C GLY A 265 10.82 -8.37 -12.23
N THR A 266 10.01 -7.36 -11.91
CA THR A 266 9.12 -7.35 -10.76
C THR A 266 7.73 -6.89 -11.18
N GLY A 267 6.71 -7.64 -10.79
CA GLY A 267 5.32 -7.35 -11.11
C GLY A 267 4.48 -7.18 -9.85
N TYR A 268 3.48 -6.30 -9.93
CA TYR A 268 2.60 -5.92 -8.83
C TYR A 268 1.17 -5.80 -9.33
N TRP A 269 0.22 -6.51 -8.70
CA TRP A 269 -1.18 -6.51 -9.11
C TRP A 269 -2.15 -6.54 -7.94
N GLY A 270 -3.37 -6.06 -8.19
CA GLY A 270 -4.49 -6.12 -7.27
C GLY A 270 -4.58 -4.95 -6.29
N ALA A 271 -3.88 -3.84 -6.57
CA ALA A 271 -3.95 -2.64 -5.75
C ALA A 271 -4.24 -1.40 -6.57
N SER A 272 -4.70 -0.36 -5.89
CA SER A 272 -5.03 0.95 -6.43
C SER A 272 -4.41 2.05 -5.57
N ALA A 273 -4.44 3.27 -6.06
CA ALA A 273 -4.02 4.48 -5.35
C ALA A 273 -4.94 5.64 -5.71
N PHE A 274 -4.96 6.68 -4.88
CA PHE A 274 -5.65 7.93 -5.20
C PHE A 274 -4.72 8.89 -5.93
N MET A 275 -5.25 9.57 -6.93
CA MET A 275 -4.65 10.76 -7.54
C MET A 275 -4.89 11.93 -6.57
N SER A 276 -4.02 12.08 -5.61
CA SER A 276 -4.07 13.14 -4.59
C SER A 276 -2.81 14.00 -4.62
N GLY A 277 -2.79 15.07 -3.85
CA GLY A 277 -1.68 16.00 -3.80
C GLY A 277 -1.80 17.14 -4.82
N ASP A 278 -0.90 18.11 -4.75
CA ASP A 278 -0.99 19.39 -5.45
C ASP A 278 -0.96 19.30 -6.98
N TYR A 279 -0.47 18.20 -7.53
CA TYR A 279 -0.50 17.97 -8.97
C TYR A 279 -1.90 17.65 -9.48
N TYR A 280 -2.67 16.84 -8.73
CA TYR A 280 -4.01 16.40 -9.13
C TYR A 280 -5.12 17.27 -8.53
N TRP A 281 -4.97 17.73 -7.29
CA TRP A 281 -5.96 18.50 -6.56
C TRP A 281 -5.64 20.00 -6.63
N VAL A 282 -6.07 20.64 -7.74
CA VAL A 282 -5.76 22.04 -8.05
C VAL A 282 -6.94 22.93 -7.64
N TYR A 283 -6.78 23.62 -6.51
CA TYR A 283 -7.76 24.55 -5.95
C TYR A 283 -7.04 25.69 -5.21
N GLY A 284 -7.77 26.75 -4.88
CA GLY A 284 -7.21 27.90 -4.20
C GLY A 284 -6.19 28.65 -5.07
N ASP A 285 -5.00 28.84 -4.55
CA ASP A 285 -3.86 29.49 -5.21
C ASP A 285 -2.81 28.52 -5.77
N LYS A 286 -3.13 27.21 -5.79
CA LYS A 286 -2.23 26.19 -6.31
C LYS A 286 -1.94 26.39 -7.79
N LYS A 287 -0.73 26.03 -8.20
CA LYS A 287 -0.31 26.10 -9.60
C LYS A 287 -1.05 25.05 -10.45
N TYR A 288 -1.44 25.47 -11.65
CA TYR A 288 -2.09 24.57 -12.61
C TYR A 288 -1.13 23.53 -13.15
N SER A 289 -1.54 22.28 -13.06
CA SER A 289 -0.90 21.15 -13.70
C SER A 289 -1.57 20.83 -15.06
N GLU A 290 -1.03 19.87 -15.81
CA GLU A 290 -1.60 19.45 -17.09
C GLU A 290 -3.00 18.83 -16.96
N VAL A 291 -3.32 18.20 -15.83
CA VAL A 291 -4.60 17.50 -15.61
C VAL A 291 -5.81 18.44 -15.72
N VAL A 292 -5.64 19.73 -15.38
CA VAL A 292 -6.72 20.71 -15.46
C VAL A 292 -7.14 21.08 -16.88
N ARG A 293 -6.40 20.64 -17.91
CA ARG A 293 -6.81 20.85 -19.31
C ARG A 293 -8.10 20.11 -19.64
N GLY A 294 -8.36 18.99 -18.97
CA GLY A 294 -9.61 18.25 -19.09
C GLY A 294 -10.76 18.76 -18.21
N ARG A 295 -10.65 19.98 -17.66
CA ARG A 295 -11.66 20.53 -16.74
C ARG A 295 -13.03 20.67 -17.36
N TRP A 296 -14.02 20.53 -16.52
CA TRP A 296 -15.40 20.81 -16.88
C TRP A 296 -15.60 22.31 -17.14
N THR A 297 -16.25 22.63 -18.26
CA THR A 297 -16.87 23.91 -18.62
C THR A 297 -18.19 23.60 -19.31
N PRO A 298 -19.13 24.55 -19.49
CA PRO A 298 -20.36 24.30 -20.22
C PRO A 298 -20.12 23.72 -21.64
N GLU A 299 -19.02 24.09 -22.28
CA GLU A 299 -18.68 23.61 -23.62
C GLU A 299 -18.04 22.22 -23.63
N THR A 300 -17.45 21.79 -22.51
CA THR A 300 -16.77 20.49 -22.36
C THR A 300 -17.50 19.51 -21.47
N ALA A 301 -18.74 19.79 -21.08
CA ALA A 301 -19.48 19.00 -20.09
C ALA A 301 -19.53 17.50 -20.41
N GLU A 302 -19.70 17.13 -21.69
CA GLU A 302 -19.77 15.73 -22.14
C GLU A 302 -18.41 15.02 -22.20
N THR A 303 -17.31 15.76 -22.26
CA THR A 303 -15.95 15.22 -22.46
C THR A 303 -15.01 15.50 -21.30
N ALA A 304 -15.47 16.23 -20.29
CA ALA A 304 -14.66 16.58 -19.13
C ALA A 304 -14.16 15.34 -18.38
N THR A 305 -12.88 15.38 -18.04
CA THR A 305 -12.19 14.34 -17.25
C THR A 305 -11.68 14.87 -15.93
N TYR A 306 -12.01 16.13 -15.62
CA TYR A 306 -11.59 16.84 -14.41
C TYR A 306 -12.71 17.81 -13.99
N PRO A 307 -12.98 18.01 -12.70
CA PRO A 307 -14.04 18.90 -12.23
C PRO A 307 -13.76 20.36 -12.61
N ARG A 308 -14.75 21.22 -12.42
CA ARG A 308 -14.56 22.67 -12.58
C ARG A 308 -13.43 23.17 -11.69
N LEU A 309 -12.72 24.21 -12.11
CA LEU A 309 -11.73 24.88 -11.27
C LEU A 309 -12.41 25.79 -10.24
N THR A 310 -11.80 25.90 -9.08
CA THR A 310 -12.28 26.73 -7.97
C THR A 310 -11.12 27.32 -7.19
N THR A 311 -11.33 28.52 -6.66
CA THR A 311 -10.41 29.18 -5.72
C THR A 311 -10.72 28.86 -4.26
N GLN A 312 -11.81 28.14 -3.99
CA GLN A 312 -12.16 27.72 -2.63
C GLN A 312 -11.23 26.61 -2.14
N THR A 313 -10.81 26.69 -0.89
CA THR A 313 -9.93 25.72 -0.23
C THR A 313 -10.70 24.53 0.33
N ASP A 314 -11.89 24.75 0.89
CA ASP A 314 -12.80 23.68 1.25
C ASP A 314 -13.56 23.25 0.02
N ASN A 315 -13.40 22.00 -0.36
CA ASN A 315 -13.81 21.63 -1.68
C ASN A 315 -14.43 20.25 -1.75
N HIS A 316 -15.67 20.27 -2.22
CA HIS A 316 -16.44 19.09 -2.51
C HIS A 316 -15.74 18.12 -3.50
N ASN A 317 -15.04 18.66 -4.52
CA ASN A 317 -14.42 17.88 -5.59
C ASN A 317 -13.17 17.10 -5.15
N TYR A 318 -12.47 17.57 -4.10
CA TYR A 318 -11.16 17.02 -3.71
C TYR A 318 -11.28 16.16 -2.45
N ARG A 319 -12.05 15.08 -2.58
CA ARG A 319 -12.25 14.04 -1.57
C ARG A 319 -11.80 12.70 -2.12
N ASN A 320 -11.34 11.81 -1.25
CA ASN A 320 -11.10 10.44 -1.63
C ASN A 320 -12.37 9.85 -2.23
N SER A 321 -12.29 9.42 -3.48
CA SER A 321 -13.43 8.86 -4.21
C SER A 321 -12.92 7.93 -5.31
N ASP A 322 -13.79 7.12 -5.85
CA ASP A 322 -13.48 6.28 -7.00
C ASP A 322 -13.11 7.10 -8.25
N PHE A 323 -13.59 8.34 -8.38
CA PHE A 323 -13.17 9.26 -9.43
C PHE A 323 -11.65 9.53 -9.42
N TRP A 324 -11.05 9.68 -8.24
CA TRP A 324 -9.61 9.93 -8.09
C TRP A 324 -8.78 8.66 -8.00
N MET A 325 -9.39 7.49 -8.15
CA MET A 325 -8.70 6.22 -8.00
C MET A 325 -8.11 5.72 -9.32
N TYR A 326 -6.93 5.11 -9.27
CA TYR A 326 -6.32 4.44 -10.41
C TYR A 326 -5.66 3.12 -10.00
N LYS A 327 -5.56 2.16 -10.94
CA LYS A 327 -4.90 0.89 -10.72
C LYS A 327 -3.39 1.04 -10.74
N THR A 328 -2.70 0.44 -9.76
CA THR A 328 -1.23 0.45 -9.69
C THR A 328 -0.59 -0.80 -10.31
N ASN A 329 -1.36 -1.59 -11.04
CA ASN A 329 -0.89 -2.80 -11.70
C ASN A 329 0.24 -2.51 -12.67
N ARG A 330 1.39 -3.17 -12.49
CA ARG A 330 2.57 -2.96 -13.33
C ARG A 330 3.50 -4.15 -13.33
N PHE A 331 4.27 -4.27 -14.38
CA PHE A 331 5.47 -5.09 -14.44
C PHE A 331 6.66 -4.21 -14.81
N ASN A 332 7.71 -4.26 -14.02
CA ASN A 332 8.93 -3.48 -14.21
C ASN A 332 10.08 -4.39 -14.62
N LEU A 333 10.77 -4.09 -15.73
CA LEU A 333 12.09 -4.63 -16.02
C LEU A 333 13.13 -3.84 -15.21
N SER A 334 13.38 -4.33 -14.00
CA SER A 334 14.16 -3.62 -12.97
C SER A 334 15.64 -3.60 -13.30
N ARG A 335 16.16 -4.65 -13.95
CA ARG A 335 17.55 -4.74 -14.38
C ARG A 335 17.67 -5.61 -15.62
N LEU A 336 18.49 -5.14 -16.58
CA LEU A 336 18.99 -5.91 -17.69
C LEU A 336 20.50 -5.73 -17.74
N GLN A 337 21.26 -6.81 -17.73
CA GLN A 337 22.73 -6.78 -17.72
C GLN A 337 23.30 -7.77 -18.73
N LEU A 338 24.25 -7.30 -19.53
CA LEU A 338 25.09 -8.14 -20.38
C LEU A 338 26.51 -8.10 -19.84
N THR A 339 27.09 -9.27 -19.61
CA THR A 339 28.49 -9.44 -19.14
C THR A 339 29.23 -10.27 -20.16
N TYR A 340 30.45 -9.86 -20.44
CA TYR A 340 31.41 -10.62 -21.24
C TYR A 340 32.63 -10.94 -20.40
N ASP A 341 32.94 -12.24 -20.22
CA ASP A 341 34.11 -12.73 -19.51
C ASP A 341 35.24 -12.99 -20.51
N LEU A 342 36.39 -12.35 -20.33
CA LEU A 342 37.54 -12.59 -21.20
C LEU A 342 37.98 -14.04 -21.10
N PRO A 343 38.27 -14.70 -22.24
CA PRO A 343 38.84 -16.04 -22.23
C PRO A 343 40.17 -16.08 -21.45
N LYS A 344 40.33 -17.06 -20.59
CA LYS A 344 41.56 -17.22 -19.79
C LYS A 344 42.86 -17.23 -20.64
N GLN A 345 42.76 -17.72 -21.86
CA GLN A 345 43.88 -17.74 -22.81
C GLN A 345 44.43 -16.33 -23.13
N TRP A 346 43.61 -15.31 -23.09
CA TRP A 346 43.99 -13.92 -23.34
C TRP A 346 44.69 -13.26 -22.15
N LEU A 347 44.51 -13.82 -20.94
CA LEU A 347 45.15 -13.32 -19.73
C LEU A 347 46.55 -13.85 -19.52
N GLY A 348 46.93 -14.95 -20.23
CA GLY A 348 48.28 -15.56 -20.16
C GLY A 348 48.68 -15.92 -18.73
N ASN A 349 49.95 -15.75 -18.44
CA ASN A 349 50.55 -15.96 -17.11
C ASN A 349 50.56 -14.67 -16.25
N SER A 350 49.65 -13.74 -16.51
CA SER A 350 49.55 -12.51 -15.72
C SER A 350 49.06 -12.80 -14.30
N PHE A 351 49.25 -11.85 -13.39
CA PHE A 351 48.68 -11.91 -12.03
C PHE A 351 47.13 -11.76 -12.03
N VAL A 352 46.54 -11.32 -13.16
CA VAL A 352 45.13 -11.23 -13.35
C VAL A 352 44.55 -12.61 -13.69
N ARG A 353 43.69 -13.12 -12.83
CA ARG A 353 43.00 -14.43 -12.98
C ARG A 353 41.69 -14.39 -13.74
N SER A 354 41.03 -13.25 -13.70
CA SER A 354 39.79 -13.03 -14.43
C SER A 354 39.60 -11.56 -14.79
N PHE A 355 39.00 -11.31 -15.93
CA PHE A 355 38.59 -9.98 -16.37
C PHE A 355 37.23 -10.08 -17.05
N SER A 356 36.30 -9.26 -16.62
CA SER A 356 34.96 -9.18 -17.20
C SER A 356 34.57 -7.73 -17.48
N VAL A 357 33.89 -7.51 -18.59
CA VAL A 357 33.26 -6.23 -18.92
C VAL A 357 31.77 -6.43 -18.87
N TYR A 358 31.05 -5.48 -18.28
CA TYR A 358 29.58 -5.53 -18.22
C TYR A 358 28.94 -4.19 -18.54
N ALA A 359 27.75 -4.27 -19.13
CA ALA A 359 26.85 -3.14 -19.26
C ALA A 359 25.50 -3.52 -18.63
N TYR A 360 24.90 -2.60 -17.87
CA TYR A 360 23.55 -2.80 -17.36
C TYR A 360 22.70 -1.55 -17.45
N ALA A 361 21.41 -1.78 -17.54
CA ALA A 361 20.38 -0.75 -17.40
C ALA A 361 19.45 -1.11 -16.24
N SER A 362 19.05 -0.10 -15.45
CA SER A 362 18.07 -0.25 -14.36
C SER A 362 16.81 0.56 -14.67
N ASN A 363 15.65 0.06 -14.21
CA ASN A 363 14.34 0.64 -14.44
C ASN A 363 14.04 0.85 -15.93
N LEU A 364 14.44 -0.12 -16.76
CA LEU A 364 14.46 0.04 -18.22
C LEU A 364 13.05 0.19 -18.81
N LEU A 365 12.09 -0.56 -18.29
CA LEU A 365 10.73 -0.63 -18.84
C LEU A 365 9.71 -0.82 -17.72
N THR A 366 8.63 -0.03 -17.76
CA THR A 366 7.41 -0.23 -16.99
C THR A 366 6.28 -0.57 -17.94
N ILE A 367 5.67 -1.73 -17.76
CA ILE A 367 4.48 -2.18 -18.49
C ILE A 367 3.28 -1.98 -17.58
N SER A 368 2.43 -1.01 -17.90
CA SER A 368 1.21 -0.67 -17.16
C SER A 368 0.28 0.15 -18.05
N LYS A 369 -1.03 0.07 -17.83
CA LYS A 369 -2.01 1.01 -18.40
C LYS A 369 -1.82 2.43 -17.85
N GLU A 370 -1.41 2.55 -16.60
CA GLU A 370 -1.21 3.80 -15.87
C GLU A 370 0.29 4.20 -15.80
N ARG A 371 1.05 3.82 -16.81
CA ARG A 371 2.50 3.99 -16.85
C ARG A 371 2.93 5.44 -16.58
N GLU A 372 2.28 6.41 -17.19
CA GLU A 372 2.62 7.83 -17.07
C GLU A 372 2.48 8.30 -15.62
N LYS A 373 1.37 7.96 -14.94
CA LYS A 373 1.14 8.30 -13.54
C LYS A 373 2.17 7.64 -12.62
N LEU A 374 2.48 6.35 -12.88
CA LEU A 374 3.43 5.59 -12.08
C LEU A 374 4.87 6.07 -12.26
N GLU A 375 5.29 6.42 -13.48
CA GLU A 375 6.64 6.94 -13.76
C GLU A 375 6.79 8.40 -13.30
N LEU A 376 5.73 9.22 -13.38
CA LEU A 376 5.72 10.59 -12.88
C LEU A 376 5.90 10.65 -11.36
N ASN A 377 5.32 9.68 -10.62
CA ASN A 377 5.47 9.50 -9.18
C ASN A 377 5.24 10.81 -8.39
N THR A 378 4.06 11.40 -8.58
CA THR A 378 3.70 12.69 -7.96
C THR A 378 3.88 12.66 -6.44
N GLY A 379 4.49 13.71 -5.88
CA GLY A 379 4.83 13.81 -4.47
C GLY A 379 6.20 13.21 -4.10
N ALA A 380 6.90 12.58 -5.06
CA ALA A 380 8.26 12.05 -4.92
C ALA A 380 9.07 12.28 -6.21
N ALA A 381 10.30 11.81 -6.25
CA ALA A 381 11.11 11.91 -7.45
C ALA A 381 10.55 11.01 -8.57
N PRO A 382 10.46 11.52 -9.83
CA PRO A 382 10.10 10.70 -10.97
C PRO A 382 11.02 9.50 -11.13
N GLN A 383 10.49 8.43 -11.73
CA GLN A 383 11.29 7.24 -12.00
C GLN A 383 12.42 7.55 -12.99
N THR A 384 13.65 7.27 -12.59
CA THR A 384 14.84 7.46 -13.43
C THR A 384 15.33 6.14 -14.01
N ARG A 385 15.91 6.20 -15.21
CA ARG A 385 16.60 5.08 -15.86
C ARG A 385 18.10 5.29 -15.72
N PHE A 386 18.80 4.24 -15.32
CA PHE A 386 20.25 4.26 -15.21
C PHE A 386 20.88 3.32 -16.22
N TYR A 387 21.96 3.78 -16.82
CA TYR A 387 22.82 3.00 -17.71
C TYR A 387 24.23 3.03 -17.15
N ASN A 388 24.86 1.89 -17.06
CA ASN A 388 26.20 1.74 -16.51
C ASN A 388 27.02 0.78 -17.35
N ILE A 389 28.31 1.10 -17.51
CA ILE A 389 29.31 0.23 -18.09
C ILE A 389 30.45 0.12 -17.07
N GLY A 390 30.95 -1.08 -16.85
CA GLY A 390 31.99 -1.33 -15.88
C GLY A 390 32.80 -2.57 -16.23
N PHE A 391 33.86 -2.76 -15.46
CA PHE A 391 34.70 -3.95 -15.55
C PHE A 391 34.98 -4.51 -14.15
N LYS A 392 35.28 -5.80 -14.10
CA LYS A 392 35.67 -6.52 -12.89
C LYS A 392 36.98 -7.26 -13.16
N ILE A 393 37.94 -7.09 -12.26
CA ILE A 393 39.26 -7.76 -12.32
C ILE A 393 39.37 -8.64 -11.07
N GLY A 394 39.79 -9.89 -11.26
CA GLY A 394 40.17 -10.80 -10.18
C GLY A 394 41.64 -11.15 -10.26
N PHE A 395 42.33 -11.11 -9.13
CA PHE A 395 43.76 -11.39 -8.98
C PHE A 395 44.03 -12.75 -8.36
#